data_d2e23ea711c38800cf06ecf423720ebd
#
_entry.id   d2e23ea711c38800cf06ecf423720ebd
#
_cell.length_a   1.000
_cell.length_b   1.000
_cell.length_c   1.000
_cell.angle_alpha   90.00
_cell.angle_beta   90.00
_cell.angle_gamma   90.00
#
_symmetry.space_group_name_H-M   'P 1'
#
loop_
_entity.id
_entity.type
_entity.pdbx_description
1 polymer ?
#
loop_
_entity_poly.entity_id
_entity_poly.type
_entity_poly.pdbx_seq_one_letter_code
_entity_poly.pdbx_strand_id
1 'polypeptide(L)'
;SAISCKFYGLGSDGTVGANKNSIKIIGDHTDKYAQAYFAYDSKKSGGITISHLRFSDKPIRSTYLIDQADFVACHNESYVLRYDMLSDLKDGGTFLLNSQWEPEEMDAKLPAAMKNMIAKKHVKFYTLDGLKVIQEIGTKKGVNTVMQAAFFKLANVIPYEDAERYMK
;
A
#
# COMPACT_ATOMS: atom_id res chain seq x y z
N SER A 1 2.13 -19.91 -2.45
CA SER A 1 2.73 -18.84 -1.65
C SER A 1 1.79 -17.65 -1.54
N ALA A 2 1.80 -16.99 -0.41
CA ALA A 2 0.95 -15.84 -0.15
C ALA A 2 1.70 -14.53 -0.46
N ILE A 3 0.95 -13.53 -0.95
CA ILE A 3 1.44 -12.17 -1.09
C ILE A 3 0.88 -11.38 0.09
N SER A 4 1.75 -10.79 0.89
CA SER A 4 1.40 -10.06 2.10
C SER A 4 1.64 -8.57 1.92
N CYS A 5 0.63 -7.75 2.23
CA CYS A 5 0.64 -6.32 1.96
C CYS A 5 0.19 -5.52 3.18
N LYS A 6 0.85 -4.40 3.42
CA LYS A 6 0.46 -3.46 4.49
C LYS A 6 0.22 -2.08 3.88
N PHE A 7 -0.84 -1.43 4.30
CA PHE A 7 -1.23 -0.09 3.83
C PHE A 7 -1.39 0.84 5.01
N TYR A 8 -0.64 1.93 5.01
CA TYR A 8 -0.68 2.94 6.06
C TYR A 8 -1.49 4.14 5.58
N GLY A 9 -2.62 4.41 6.25
CA GLY A 9 -3.50 5.52 5.89
C GLY A 9 -4.32 5.98 7.07
N LEU A 10 -5.04 7.11 6.88
CA LEU A 10 -6.01 7.56 7.87
C LEU A 10 -7.30 6.74 7.73
N GLY A 11 -7.99 6.49 8.85
CA GLY A 11 -9.26 5.78 8.81
C GLY A 11 -10.33 6.50 8.00
N SER A 12 -10.24 7.83 7.91
CA SER A 12 -11.21 8.68 7.23
C SER A 12 -10.82 9.10 5.82
N ASP A 13 -9.66 8.69 5.31
CA ASP A 13 -9.15 9.15 4.01
C ASP A 13 -9.58 8.24 2.84
N GLY A 14 -10.35 7.21 3.11
CA GLY A 14 -10.80 6.28 2.08
C GLY A 14 -9.88 5.08 1.83
N THR A 15 -8.72 5.01 2.50
CA THR A 15 -7.76 3.91 2.35
C THR A 15 -8.40 2.55 2.69
N VAL A 16 -9.12 2.48 3.81
CA VAL A 16 -9.78 1.25 4.24
C VAL A 16 -10.83 0.82 3.22
N GLY A 17 -11.64 1.76 2.73
CA GLY A 17 -12.65 1.48 1.70
C GLY A 17 -12.04 0.94 0.42
N ALA A 18 -10.95 1.54 -0.04
CA ALA A 18 -10.23 1.07 -1.24
C ALA A 18 -9.68 -0.34 -1.02
N ASN A 19 -9.13 -0.63 0.17
CA ASN A 19 -8.60 -1.96 0.49
C ASN A 19 -9.71 -3.00 0.58
N LYS A 20 -10.87 -2.65 1.15
CA LYS A 20 -12.03 -3.54 1.16
C LYS A 20 -12.51 -3.82 -0.27
N ASN A 21 -12.48 -2.82 -1.14
CA ASN A 21 -12.83 -3.01 -2.54
C ASN A 21 -11.84 -3.95 -3.25
N SER A 22 -10.55 -3.83 -2.97
CA SER A 22 -9.54 -4.73 -3.54
C SER A 22 -9.78 -6.18 -3.11
N ILE A 23 -10.11 -6.42 -1.84
CA ILE A 23 -10.47 -7.74 -1.32
C ILE A 23 -11.69 -8.28 -2.06
N LYS A 24 -12.70 -7.44 -2.26
CA LYS A 24 -13.93 -7.82 -2.97
C LYS A 24 -13.64 -8.17 -4.43
N ILE A 25 -12.83 -7.38 -5.12
CA ILE A 25 -12.43 -7.66 -6.50
C ILE A 25 -11.77 -9.03 -6.60
N ILE A 26 -10.80 -9.30 -5.75
CA ILE A 26 -10.09 -10.60 -5.75
C ILE A 26 -11.05 -11.74 -5.42
N GLY A 27 -11.90 -11.57 -4.41
CA GLY A 27 -12.85 -12.62 -4.01
C GLY A 27 -13.93 -12.91 -5.04
N ASP A 28 -14.44 -11.87 -5.70
CA ASP A 28 -15.55 -12.03 -6.66
C ASP A 28 -15.10 -12.53 -8.03
N HIS A 29 -13.87 -12.21 -8.43
CA HIS A 29 -13.41 -12.43 -9.82
C HIS A 29 -12.27 -13.45 -9.94
N THR A 30 -11.78 -13.99 -8.84
CA THR A 30 -10.68 -14.97 -8.88
C THR A 30 -10.96 -16.11 -7.92
N ASP A 31 -10.18 -17.19 -8.05
CA ASP A 31 -10.20 -18.32 -7.12
C ASP A 31 -9.22 -18.15 -5.96
N LYS A 32 -8.63 -16.98 -5.81
CA LYS A 32 -7.67 -16.73 -4.74
C LYS A 32 -8.37 -16.54 -3.40
N TYR A 33 -7.68 -16.97 -2.36
CA TYR A 33 -8.08 -16.70 -0.98
C TYR A 33 -7.54 -15.33 -0.56
N ALA A 34 -8.33 -14.58 0.20
CA ALA A 34 -7.95 -13.27 0.70
C ALA A 34 -8.23 -13.17 2.19
N GLN A 35 -7.31 -12.52 2.91
CA GLN A 35 -7.45 -12.25 4.33
C GLN A 35 -7.19 -10.76 4.56
N ALA A 36 -8.02 -10.13 5.38
CA ALA A 36 -7.87 -8.71 5.69
C ALA A 36 -8.03 -8.46 7.18
N TYR A 37 -7.19 -7.58 7.71
CA TYR A 37 -7.32 -7.09 9.08
C TYR A 37 -6.97 -5.60 9.10
N PHE A 38 -7.80 -4.80 9.75
CA PHE A 38 -7.65 -3.35 9.82
C PHE A 38 -7.34 -2.97 11.27
N ALA A 39 -6.08 -2.60 11.51
CA ALA A 39 -5.62 -2.22 12.85
C ALA A 39 -5.63 -0.70 12.97
N TYR A 40 -6.37 -0.21 13.96
CA TYR A 40 -6.47 1.23 14.22
C TYR A 40 -5.54 1.59 15.38
N ASP A 41 -4.64 2.56 15.15
CA ASP A 41 -3.74 3.08 16.18
C ASP A 41 -4.24 4.46 16.61
N SER A 42 -4.87 4.50 17.79
CA SER A 42 -5.42 5.74 18.36
C SER A 42 -4.42 6.49 19.27
N LYS A 43 -3.25 5.92 19.52
CA LYS A 43 -2.28 6.47 20.48
C LYS A 43 -1.61 7.75 20.00
N LYS A 44 -1.60 7.99 18.69
CA LYS A 44 -1.00 9.19 18.09
C LYS A 44 -2.08 10.06 17.51
N SER A 45 -1.90 11.37 17.59
CA SER A 45 -2.87 12.32 17.04
C SER A 45 -3.00 12.09 15.54
N GLY A 46 -4.24 12.00 15.05
CA GLY A 46 -4.54 11.80 13.64
C GLY A 46 -4.97 10.38 13.26
N GLY A 47 -4.88 9.41 14.18
CA GLY A 47 -5.49 8.09 14.02
C GLY A 47 -5.14 7.35 12.74
N ILE A 48 -3.96 6.74 12.67
CA ILE A 48 -3.57 5.93 11.52
C ILE A 48 -4.30 4.58 11.55
N THR A 49 -4.69 4.08 10.38
CA THR A 49 -5.14 2.71 10.19
C THR A 49 -4.12 1.96 9.37
N ILE A 50 -3.74 0.78 9.84
CA ILE A 50 -2.84 -0.11 9.11
C ILE A 50 -3.66 -1.28 8.60
N SER A 51 -3.78 -1.40 7.28
CA SER A 51 -4.50 -2.50 6.65
C SER A 51 -3.51 -3.63 6.35
N HIS A 52 -3.84 -4.85 6.81
CA HIS A 52 -3.04 -6.05 6.58
C HIS A 52 -3.80 -6.94 5.62
N LEU A 53 -3.32 -7.10 4.40
CA LEU A 53 -3.97 -7.91 3.37
C LEU A 53 -3.07 -9.05 2.93
N ARG A 54 -3.62 -10.26 2.84
CA ARG A 54 -2.94 -11.42 2.25
C ARG A 54 -3.77 -12.01 1.13
N PHE A 55 -3.09 -12.44 0.07
CA PHE A 55 -3.70 -13.09 -1.08
C PHE A 55 -2.91 -14.37 -1.37
N SER A 56 -3.62 -15.47 -1.60
CA SER A 56 -2.97 -16.77 -1.81
C SER A 56 -3.81 -17.67 -2.70
N ASP A 57 -3.14 -18.56 -3.42
CA ASP A 57 -3.81 -19.62 -4.18
C ASP A 57 -4.30 -20.74 -3.27
N LYS A 58 -3.84 -20.77 -2.02
CA LYS A 58 -4.19 -21.79 -1.03
C LYS A 58 -4.89 -21.15 0.16
N PRO A 59 -5.69 -21.91 0.94
CA PRO A 59 -6.30 -21.36 2.15
C PRO A 59 -5.28 -20.73 3.08
N ILE A 60 -5.62 -19.56 3.61
CA ILE A 60 -4.73 -18.77 4.47
C ILE A 60 -4.96 -19.18 5.93
N ARG A 61 -3.91 -19.65 6.60
CA ARG A 61 -3.96 -20.07 8.01
C ARG A 61 -3.05 -19.23 8.90
N SER A 62 -2.47 -18.16 8.37
CA SER A 62 -1.59 -17.25 9.11
C SER A 62 -2.38 -16.35 10.05
N THR A 63 -1.68 -15.79 11.04
CA THR A 63 -2.25 -14.73 11.89
C THR A 63 -2.61 -13.51 11.04
N TYR A 64 -3.56 -12.70 11.51
CA TYR A 64 -4.02 -11.53 10.78
C TYR A 64 -2.93 -10.46 10.61
N LEU A 65 -2.09 -10.27 11.64
CA LEU A 65 -1.03 -9.26 11.58
C LEU A 65 0.11 -9.74 10.70
N ILE A 66 0.59 -8.84 9.84
CA ILE A 66 1.69 -9.11 8.91
C ILE A 66 2.95 -8.48 9.47
N ASP A 67 4.00 -9.29 9.64
CA ASP A 67 5.32 -8.87 10.07
C ASP A 67 6.41 -9.12 9.01
N GLN A 68 6.03 -9.71 7.88
CA GLN A 68 6.90 -9.97 6.73
C GLN A 68 6.10 -9.65 5.47
N ALA A 69 6.15 -8.40 5.03
CA ALA A 69 5.37 -7.93 3.88
C ALA A 69 6.17 -7.98 2.59
N ASP A 70 5.49 -8.32 1.51
CA ASP A 70 6.02 -8.22 0.15
C ASP A 70 5.85 -6.80 -0.40
N PHE A 71 4.82 -6.11 0.05
CA PHE A 71 4.43 -4.79 -0.43
C PHE A 71 3.96 -3.93 0.74
N VAL A 72 4.45 -2.69 0.80
CA VAL A 72 4.00 -1.69 1.77
C VAL A 72 3.63 -0.43 1.00
N ALA A 73 2.45 0.12 1.27
CA ALA A 73 2.01 1.40 0.71
C ALA A 73 1.78 2.41 1.83
N CYS A 74 2.20 3.64 1.58
CA CYS A 74 1.97 4.77 2.47
C CYS A 74 1.15 5.83 1.72
N HIS A 75 -0.03 6.12 2.22
CA HIS A 75 -0.97 7.02 1.56
C HIS A 75 -0.75 8.49 1.90
N ASN A 76 0.10 8.79 2.90
CA ASN A 76 0.39 10.16 3.31
C ASN A 76 1.87 10.31 3.65
N GLU A 77 2.55 11.21 2.96
CA GLU A 77 3.99 11.43 3.10
C GLU A 77 4.41 11.84 4.53
N SER A 78 3.52 12.46 5.29
CA SER A 78 3.85 12.86 6.67
C SER A 78 4.15 11.66 7.58
N TYR A 79 3.70 10.46 7.22
CA TYR A 79 3.92 9.27 8.03
C TYR A 79 5.35 8.79 8.02
N VAL A 80 6.16 9.16 7.02
CA VAL A 80 7.55 8.72 6.96
C VAL A 80 8.38 9.22 8.15
N LEU A 81 7.95 10.32 8.78
CA LEU A 81 8.60 10.87 9.97
C LEU A 81 8.11 10.26 11.28
N ARG A 82 7.00 9.53 11.25
CA ARG A 82 6.32 9.07 12.46
C ARG A 82 6.33 7.57 12.65
N TYR A 83 6.35 6.82 11.56
CA TYR A 83 6.16 5.37 11.59
C TYR A 83 7.29 4.66 10.90
N ASP A 84 7.71 3.55 11.48
CA ASP A 84 8.66 2.64 10.84
C ASP A 84 7.84 1.67 9.98
N MET A 85 7.80 1.98 8.69
CA MET A 85 7.00 1.19 7.73
C MET A 85 7.81 0.12 7.01
N LEU A 86 9.13 0.14 7.12
CA LEU A 86 10.01 -0.73 6.35
C LEU A 86 10.62 -1.89 7.13
N SER A 87 10.54 -1.87 8.47
CA SER A 87 11.07 -2.97 9.28
C SER A 87 10.40 -4.30 8.96
N ASP A 88 9.10 -4.27 8.68
CA ASP A 88 8.33 -5.46 8.35
C ASP A 88 8.32 -5.79 6.86
N LEU A 89 9.05 -5.05 6.04
CA LEU A 89 9.16 -5.32 4.62
C LEU A 89 10.29 -6.31 4.38
N LYS A 90 10.03 -7.33 3.55
CA LYS A 90 11.04 -8.33 3.16
C LYS A 90 12.14 -7.70 2.33
N ASP A 91 13.31 -8.32 2.31
CA ASP A 91 14.39 -7.97 1.39
C ASP A 91 13.86 -8.03 -0.05
N GLY A 92 14.14 -7.01 -0.84
CA GLY A 92 13.65 -6.93 -2.21
C GLY A 92 12.17 -6.58 -2.33
N GLY A 93 11.49 -6.31 -1.21
CA GLY A 93 10.09 -5.92 -1.21
C GLY A 93 9.86 -4.56 -1.86
N THR A 94 8.60 -4.23 -2.06
CA THR A 94 8.17 -2.99 -2.73
C THR A 94 7.58 -2.01 -1.73
N PHE A 95 8.02 -0.76 -1.78
CA PHE A 95 7.44 0.35 -1.01
C PHE A 95 6.91 1.42 -1.96
N LEU A 96 5.62 1.73 -1.82
CA LEU A 96 4.94 2.76 -2.60
C LEU A 96 4.54 3.92 -1.70
N LEU A 97 5.00 5.12 -2.04
CA LEU A 97 4.69 6.34 -1.29
C LEU A 97 3.89 7.31 -2.16
N ASN A 98 2.71 7.69 -1.70
CA ASN A 98 1.98 8.81 -2.28
C ASN A 98 2.56 10.12 -1.74
N SER A 99 3.16 10.93 -2.60
CA SER A 99 3.88 12.12 -2.19
C SER A 99 3.88 13.17 -3.28
N GLN A 100 3.82 14.44 -2.86
CA GLN A 100 3.98 15.60 -3.75
C GLN A 100 5.43 16.07 -3.80
N TRP A 101 6.32 15.45 -3.05
CA TRP A 101 7.73 15.84 -3.02
C TRP A 101 8.42 15.54 -4.35
N GLU A 102 9.14 16.53 -4.86
CA GLU A 102 10.04 16.31 -5.98
C GLU A 102 11.27 15.49 -5.51
N PRO A 103 12.03 14.86 -6.43
CA PRO A 103 13.12 13.97 -6.03
C PRO A 103 14.14 14.59 -5.06
N GLU A 104 14.44 15.87 -5.22
CA GLU A 104 15.39 16.56 -4.34
C GLU A 104 14.81 16.75 -2.94
N GLU A 105 13.53 17.13 -2.86
CA GLU A 105 12.83 17.22 -1.58
C GLU A 105 12.72 15.85 -0.92
N MET A 106 12.44 14.83 -1.71
CA MET A 106 12.33 13.44 -1.23
C MET A 106 13.61 13.03 -0.52
N ASP A 107 14.75 13.26 -1.16
CA ASP A 107 16.05 12.91 -0.57
C ASP A 107 16.30 13.68 0.74
N ALA A 108 15.90 14.95 0.80
CA ALA A 108 16.09 15.78 1.98
C ALA A 108 15.14 15.40 3.12
N LYS A 109 13.91 15.00 2.82
CA LYS A 109 12.86 14.78 3.82
C LYS A 109 12.73 13.34 4.32
N LEU A 110 13.16 12.36 3.54
CA LEU A 110 13.15 10.98 4.01
C LEU A 110 14.13 10.82 5.18
N PRO A 111 13.72 10.20 6.29
CA PRO A 111 14.64 9.96 7.40
C PRO A 111 15.82 9.10 6.97
N ALA A 112 16.99 9.40 7.55
CA ALA A 112 18.19 8.62 7.29
C ALA A 112 17.99 7.13 7.54
N ALA A 113 17.28 6.78 8.62
CA ALA A 113 16.97 5.38 8.94
C ALA A 113 16.19 4.70 7.82
N MET A 114 15.22 5.40 7.22
CA MET A 114 14.44 4.87 6.11
C MET A 114 15.29 4.68 4.87
N LYS A 115 16.13 5.68 4.53
CA LYS A 115 17.05 5.58 3.38
C LYS A 115 18.02 4.41 3.55
N ASN A 116 18.54 4.22 4.76
CA ASN A 116 19.43 3.10 5.06
C ASN A 116 18.72 1.76 4.89
N MET A 117 17.46 1.68 5.32
CA MET A 117 16.67 0.46 5.19
C MET A 117 16.37 0.14 3.73
N ILE A 118 16.05 1.15 2.92
CA ILE A 118 15.83 0.99 1.48
C ILE A 118 17.08 0.39 0.82
N ALA A 119 18.25 0.93 1.14
CA ALA A 119 19.51 0.42 0.59
C ALA A 119 19.82 -0.99 1.09
N LYS A 120 19.72 -1.22 2.41
CA LYS A 120 20.08 -2.48 3.04
C LYS A 120 19.20 -3.64 2.56
N LYS A 121 17.90 -3.41 2.45
CA LYS A 121 16.94 -4.44 2.04
C LYS A 121 16.70 -4.50 0.54
N HIS A 122 17.41 -3.69 -0.23
CA HIS A 122 17.21 -3.62 -1.69
C HIS A 122 15.75 -3.36 -2.04
N VAL A 123 15.12 -2.42 -1.34
CA VAL A 123 13.69 -2.08 -1.50
C VAL A 123 13.46 -1.47 -2.88
N LYS A 124 12.44 -1.94 -3.57
CA LYS A 124 11.94 -1.31 -4.79
C LYS A 124 11.05 -0.16 -4.37
N PHE A 125 11.58 1.05 -4.43
CA PHE A 125 10.89 2.25 -3.95
C PHE A 125 10.24 2.99 -5.10
N TYR A 126 8.92 3.18 -5.00
CA TYR A 126 8.13 3.90 -5.99
C TYR A 126 7.39 5.04 -5.32
N THR A 127 7.30 6.17 -6.01
CA THR A 127 6.51 7.30 -5.57
C THR A 127 5.50 7.66 -6.65
N LEU A 128 4.38 8.22 -6.24
CA LEU A 128 3.45 8.85 -7.16
C LEU A 128 2.77 10.02 -6.45
N ASP A 129 2.42 11.02 -7.23
CA ASP A 129 1.62 12.14 -6.76
C ASP A 129 0.18 11.91 -7.22
N GLY A 130 -0.63 11.32 -6.33
CA GLY A 130 -2.00 10.93 -6.66
C GLY A 130 -2.88 12.12 -7.01
N LEU A 131 -2.69 13.26 -6.35
CA LEU A 131 -3.46 14.48 -6.67
C LEU A 131 -3.13 14.97 -8.08
N LYS A 132 -1.86 14.98 -8.44
CA LYS A 132 -1.42 15.41 -9.76
C LYS A 132 -1.97 14.49 -10.84
N VAL A 133 -1.94 13.17 -10.61
CA VAL A 133 -2.51 12.20 -11.56
C VAL A 133 -4.00 12.47 -11.78
N ILE A 134 -4.76 12.70 -10.70
CA ILE A 134 -6.19 12.99 -10.80
C ILE A 134 -6.44 14.26 -11.62
N GLN A 135 -5.66 15.31 -11.39
CA GLN A 135 -5.79 16.56 -12.11
C GLN A 135 -5.49 16.39 -13.59
N GLU A 136 -4.46 15.63 -13.93
CA GLU A 136 -4.04 15.41 -15.32
C GLU A 136 -5.05 14.59 -16.13
N ILE A 137 -5.64 13.55 -15.52
CA ILE A 137 -6.59 12.69 -16.24
C ILE A 137 -8.04 13.16 -16.11
N GLY A 138 -8.31 14.16 -15.27
CA GLY A 138 -9.64 14.74 -15.12
C GLY A 138 -10.69 13.80 -14.56
N THR A 139 -10.30 12.81 -13.81
CA THR A 139 -11.23 11.84 -13.21
C THR A 139 -11.89 12.40 -11.94
N LYS A 140 -13.12 11.95 -11.68
CA LYS A 140 -13.81 12.22 -10.42
C LYS A 140 -13.43 11.24 -9.32
N LYS A 141 -12.69 10.18 -9.64
CA LYS A 141 -12.23 9.18 -8.67
C LYS A 141 -11.11 9.78 -7.83
N GLY A 142 -11.07 9.42 -6.55
CA GLY A 142 -10.10 9.98 -5.62
C GLY A 142 -8.72 9.36 -5.67
N VAL A 143 -7.82 9.91 -4.88
CA VAL A 143 -6.41 9.45 -4.74
C VAL A 143 -6.34 7.96 -4.44
N ASN A 144 -7.27 7.43 -3.65
CA ASN A 144 -7.25 6.02 -3.25
C ASN A 144 -7.47 5.07 -4.43
N THR A 145 -8.20 5.49 -5.46
CA THR A 145 -8.35 4.70 -6.68
C THR A 145 -7.03 4.64 -7.45
N VAL A 146 -6.29 5.76 -7.49
CA VAL A 146 -4.97 5.81 -8.11
C VAL A 146 -4.00 4.89 -7.35
N MET A 147 -4.01 4.96 -6.03
CA MET A 147 -3.18 4.10 -5.18
C MET A 147 -3.56 2.62 -5.34
N GLN A 148 -4.86 2.32 -5.47
CA GLN A 148 -5.33 0.96 -5.70
C GLN A 148 -4.83 0.42 -7.05
N ALA A 149 -4.87 1.22 -8.09
CA ALA A 149 -4.34 0.83 -9.41
C ALA A 149 -2.82 0.56 -9.33
N ALA A 150 -2.09 1.43 -8.64
CA ALA A 150 -0.65 1.25 -8.45
C ALA A 150 -0.36 -0.03 -7.64
N PHE A 151 -1.15 -0.32 -6.61
CA PHE A 151 -1.04 -1.55 -5.85
C PHE A 151 -1.18 -2.78 -6.75
N PHE A 152 -2.24 -2.85 -7.55
CA PHE A 152 -2.43 -4.00 -8.43
C PHE A 152 -1.29 -4.14 -9.45
N LYS A 153 -0.76 -3.02 -9.93
CA LYS A 153 0.35 -3.03 -10.88
C LYS A 153 1.64 -3.54 -10.24
N LEU A 154 1.94 -3.09 -9.04
CA LEU A 154 3.23 -3.33 -8.40
C LEU A 154 3.27 -4.62 -7.57
N ALA A 155 2.18 -4.95 -6.87
CA ALA A 155 2.13 -6.15 -6.04
C ALA A 155 1.89 -7.42 -6.85
N ASN A 156 1.32 -7.27 -8.04
CA ASN A 156 1.15 -8.35 -9.01
C ASN A 156 0.36 -9.54 -8.45
N VAL A 157 -0.69 -9.26 -7.69
CA VAL A 157 -1.57 -10.27 -7.11
C VAL A 157 -2.33 -11.01 -8.22
N ILE A 158 -2.81 -10.25 -9.20
CA ILE A 158 -3.44 -10.75 -10.43
C ILE A 158 -2.87 -9.97 -11.61
N PRO A 159 -3.05 -10.44 -12.87
CA PRO A 159 -2.63 -9.64 -14.02
C PRO A 159 -3.28 -8.25 -14.00
N TYR A 160 -2.49 -7.22 -14.26
CA TYR A 160 -2.97 -5.84 -14.15
C TYR A 160 -4.17 -5.56 -15.05
N GLU A 161 -4.19 -6.14 -16.24
CA GLU A 161 -5.29 -5.98 -17.19
C GLU A 161 -6.62 -6.44 -16.61
N ASP A 162 -6.60 -7.53 -15.85
CA ASP A 162 -7.77 -8.04 -15.15
C ASP A 162 -8.19 -7.10 -14.03
N ALA A 163 -7.24 -6.63 -13.21
CA ALA A 163 -7.50 -5.68 -12.14
C ALA A 163 -8.13 -4.39 -12.69
N GLU A 164 -7.56 -3.84 -13.76
CA GLU A 164 -8.08 -2.63 -14.41
C GLU A 164 -9.53 -2.83 -14.85
N ARG A 165 -9.83 -3.98 -15.45
CA ARG A 165 -11.19 -4.30 -15.90
C ARG A 165 -12.17 -4.38 -14.72
N TYR A 166 -11.76 -4.97 -13.59
CA TYR A 166 -12.63 -5.15 -12.43
C TYR A 166 -12.81 -3.86 -11.61
N MET A 167 -11.89 -2.91 -11.72
CA MET A 167 -11.99 -1.62 -11.03
C MET A 167 -12.97 -0.64 -11.68
N LYS A 168 -13.37 -0.90 -12.90
CA LYS A 168 -14.30 -0.03 -13.65
C LYS A 168 -15.74 -0.14 -13.19
#